data_d1bd9a033a01207f6e227936d19f0660
#
_entry.id   d1bd9a033a01207f6e227936d19f0660
#
_cell.length_a   1.000
_cell.length_b   1.000
_cell.length_c   1.000
_cell.angle_alpha   90.00
_cell.angle_beta   90.00
_cell.angle_gamma   90.00
#
_symmetry.space_group_name_H-M   'P 1'
#
loop_
_entity.id
_entity.type
_entity.pdbx_description
1 polymer ?
#
loop_
_entity_poly.entity_id
_entity_poly.type
_entity_poly.pdbx_seq_one_letter_code
_entity_poly.pdbx_strand_id
1 'polypeptide(L)'
;MATIYAAKSGKPPEPKQFYRDLATPGTLARKAFTLPYGLHAVSAMNNPAIRAQPIVSFGGIGSAAALGKFYSMLANGGEIDGRTFFSGKTIEWMTTTLTDGMDRVFQIPTAFSAGFMKDARNAKRRIFGTSPIAFGHPGAGGSHAFGDSENKIAFAYVMNQMEQSLLPNEKSLRIVDAIYDIL
;
A
#
# COMPACT_ATOMS: atom_id res chain seq x y z
N MET A 1 12.99 -16.39 5.16
CA MET A 1 12.08 -15.22 5.20
C MET A 1 12.76 -14.11 6.00
N ALA A 2 12.69 -12.86 5.53
CA ALA A 2 13.33 -11.75 6.24
C ALA A 2 12.61 -11.45 7.56
N THR A 3 13.36 -11.03 8.57
CA THR A 3 12.81 -10.52 9.85
C THR A 3 12.34 -9.09 9.67
N ILE A 4 11.14 -8.78 10.16
CA ILE A 4 10.59 -7.43 10.17
C ILE A 4 11.08 -6.73 11.43
N TYR A 5 11.70 -5.57 11.27
CA TYR A 5 12.14 -4.70 12.36
C TYR A 5 11.18 -3.53 12.50
N ALA A 6 10.69 -3.30 13.71
CA ALA A 6 9.81 -2.19 14.01
C ALA A 6 10.48 -0.83 13.70
N ALA A 7 9.68 0.17 13.42
CA ALA A 7 10.17 1.54 13.26
C ALA A 7 10.91 2.00 14.52
N LYS A 8 12.03 2.68 14.31
CA LYS A 8 12.75 3.31 15.44
C LYS A 8 11.86 4.41 16.04
N SER A 9 11.92 4.57 17.36
CA SER A 9 11.19 5.63 18.05
C SER A 9 11.59 7.01 17.52
N GLY A 10 10.60 7.85 17.25
CA GLY A 10 10.78 9.21 16.73
C GLY A 10 9.50 10.02 16.88
N LYS A 11 9.52 11.27 16.45
CA LYS A 11 8.30 12.08 16.37
C LYS A 11 7.36 11.43 15.36
N PRO A 12 6.05 11.24 15.68
CA PRO A 12 5.10 10.73 14.71
C PRO A 12 5.07 11.63 13.47
N PRO A 13 5.11 11.03 12.27
CA PRO A 13 4.94 11.81 11.04
C PRO A 13 3.49 12.32 10.92
N GLU A 14 3.21 13.07 9.87
CA GLU A 14 1.83 13.40 9.53
C GLU A 14 1.08 12.15 9.01
N PRO A 15 -0.25 12.07 9.22
CA PRO A 15 -1.07 13.03 9.96
C PRO A 15 -1.00 12.80 11.49
N LYS A 16 -0.66 13.83 12.24
CA LYS A 16 -0.55 13.75 13.71
C LYS A 16 -1.84 13.27 14.38
N GLN A 17 -3.00 13.64 13.82
CA GLN A 17 -4.29 13.26 14.37
C GLN A 17 -4.51 11.74 14.32
N PHE A 18 -4.14 11.09 13.24
CA PHE A 18 -4.20 9.62 13.16
C PHE A 18 -3.43 8.94 14.30
N TYR A 19 -2.20 9.38 14.57
CA TYR A 19 -1.38 8.77 15.63
C TYR A 19 -1.93 9.04 17.04
N ARG A 20 -2.57 10.20 17.27
CA ARG A 20 -3.30 10.47 18.51
C ARG A 20 -4.49 9.52 18.66
N ASP A 21 -5.28 9.38 17.60
CA ASP A 21 -6.45 8.50 17.58
C ASP A 21 -6.04 7.03 17.75
N LEU A 22 -4.96 6.60 17.11
CA LEU A 22 -4.40 5.26 17.28
C LEU A 22 -4.01 4.97 18.74
N ALA A 23 -3.53 5.97 19.47
CA ALA A 23 -3.19 5.86 20.89
C ALA A 23 -4.41 5.94 21.82
N THR A 24 -5.55 6.48 21.35
CA THR A 24 -6.73 6.77 22.18
C THR A 24 -7.75 5.63 22.11
N PRO A 25 -8.11 5.00 23.24
CA PRO A 25 -9.14 3.97 23.29
C PRO A 25 -10.49 4.45 22.72
N GLY A 26 -11.20 3.58 22.02
CA GLY A 26 -12.55 3.85 21.50
C GLY A 26 -12.61 4.54 20.14
N THR A 27 -11.52 5.11 19.64
CA THR A 27 -11.47 5.76 18.32
C THR A 27 -11.53 4.75 17.17
N LEU A 28 -11.93 5.20 15.97
CA LEU A 28 -11.97 4.37 14.77
C LEU A 28 -10.59 3.88 14.37
N ALA A 29 -9.58 4.74 14.39
CA ALA A 29 -8.21 4.37 14.06
C ALA A 29 -7.71 3.25 14.98
N ARG A 30 -7.90 3.39 16.29
CA ARG A 30 -7.50 2.33 17.23
C ARG A 30 -8.24 1.03 16.98
N LYS A 31 -9.57 1.05 16.80
CA LYS A 31 -10.35 -0.15 16.49
C LYS A 31 -9.87 -0.82 15.21
N ALA A 32 -9.63 -0.05 14.14
CA ALA A 32 -9.20 -0.56 12.85
C ALA A 32 -7.81 -1.22 12.90
N PHE A 33 -6.88 -0.69 13.71
CA PHE A 33 -5.48 -1.13 13.72
C PHE A 33 -5.09 -2.04 14.89
N THR A 34 -5.99 -2.31 15.84
CA THR A 34 -5.69 -3.20 16.97
C THR A 34 -6.51 -4.48 16.98
N LEU A 35 -7.32 -4.72 15.98
CA LEU A 35 -8.09 -5.96 15.82
C LEU A 35 -7.53 -6.77 14.62
N PRO A 36 -7.48 -8.12 14.74
CA PRO A 36 -7.75 -8.91 15.94
C PRO A 36 -6.67 -8.68 17.02
N TYR A 37 -7.04 -8.88 18.27
CA TYR A 37 -6.13 -8.69 19.40
C TYR A 37 -4.83 -9.50 19.26
N GLY A 38 -3.71 -8.88 19.65
CA GLY A 38 -2.38 -9.50 19.59
C GLY A 38 -1.62 -9.27 18.27
N LEU A 39 -2.27 -8.75 17.24
CA LEU A 39 -1.64 -8.52 15.92
C LEU A 39 -1.25 -7.06 15.65
N HIS A 40 -1.50 -6.16 16.60
CA HIS A 40 -1.14 -4.75 16.49
C HIS A 40 0.37 -4.47 16.59
N ALA A 41 1.16 -5.45 17.04
CA ALA A 41 2.61 -5.31 17.09
C ALA A 41 3.23 -5.95 15.83
N VAL A 42 3.96 -5.15 15.06
CA VAL A 42 4.66 -5.62 13.84
C VAL A 42 5.58 -6.80 14.12
N SER A 43 6.22 -6.82 15.28
CA SER A 43 7.08 -7.94 15.73
C SER A 43 6.33 -9.27 15.83
N ALA A 44 5.01 -9.26 16.04
CA ALA A 44 4.19 -10.46 16.04
C ALA A 44 4.24 -11.20 14.70
N MET A 45 4.39 -10.48 13.58
CA MET A 45 4.51 -11.06 12.23
C MET A 45 5.82 -11.83 12.02
N ASN A 46 6.78 -11.75 12.94
CA ASN A 46 7.97 -12.61 12.91
C ASN A 46 7.70 -14.01 13.46
N ASN A 47 6.59 -14.21 14.17
CA ASN A 47 6.20 -15.53 14.67
C ASN A 47 5.65 -16.41 13.51
N PRO A 48 6.24 -17.59 13.25
CA PRO A 48 5.78 -18.50 12.19
C PRO A 48 4.30 -18.90 12.32
N ALA A 49 3.80 -19.10 13.54
CA ALA A 49 2.41 -19.48 13.79
C ALA A 49 1.43 -18.36 13.40
N ILE A 50 1.79 -17.10 13.61
CA ILE A 50 0.99 -15.95 13.17
C ILE A 50 1.03 -15.82 11.66
N ARG A 51 2.20 -15.97 11.04
CA ARG A 51 2.34 -15.93 9.58
C ARG A 51 1.55 -17.02 8.85
N ALA A 52 1.31 -18.16 9.50
CA ALA A 52 0.50 -19.22 8.95
C ALA A 52 -1.01 -18.96 9.01
N GLN A 53 -1.44 -17.88 9.69
CA GLN A 53 -2.86 -17.52 9.74
C GLN A 53 -3.28 -16.82 8.45
N PRO A 54 -4.49 -17.10 7.92
CA PRO A 54 -5.01 -16.49 6.71
C PRO A 54 -5.53 -15.05 6.98
N ILE A 55 -4.60 -14.13 7.27
CA ILE A 55 -4.95 -12.73 7.57
C ILE A 55 -4.97 -11.96 6.25
N VAL A 56 -6.16 -11.77 5.71
CA VAL A 56 -6.36 -11.19 4.37
C VAL A 56 -5.85 -9.76 4.26
N SER A 57 -5.95 -8.96 5.34
CA SER A 57 -5.63 -7.54 5.32
C SER A 57 -4.13 -7.21 5.35
N PHE A 58 -3.27 -8.13 5.83
CA PHE A 58 -1.82 -7.88 5.93
C PHE A 58 -0.96 -9.16 6.00
N GLY A 59 -1.52 -10.31 5.66
CA GLY A 59 -0.83 -11.61 5.75
C GLY A 59 0.00 -11.99 4.52
N GLY A 60 0.02 -11.17 3.49
CA GLY A 60 0.74 -11.47 2.25
C GLY A 60 2.26 -11.55 2.45
N ILE A 61 2.89 -12.61 1.91
CA ILE A 61 4.34 -12.83 1.96
C ILE A 61 4.83 -13.00 0.54
N GLY A 62 5.79 -12.18 0.14
CA GLY A 62 6.34 -12.21 -1.21
C GLY A 62 7.67 -11.46 -1.31
N SER A 63 8.29 -11.54 -2.47
CA SER A 63 9.45 -10.72 -2.84
C SER A 63 9.01 -9.50 -3.63
N ALA A 64 9.89 -8.48 -3.73
CA ALA A 64 9.65 -7.33 -4.62
C ALA A 64 9.44 -7.80 -6.07
N ALA A 65 10.22 -8.77 -6.55
CA ALA A 65 10.08 -9.30 -7.90
C ALA A 65 8.71 -9.95 -8.15
N ALA A 66 8.20 -10.75 -7.19
CA ALA A 66 6.89 -11.38 -7.31
C ALA A 66 5.77 -10.33 -7.29
N LEU A 67 5.88 -9.32 -6.43
CA LEU A 67 4.90 -8.23 -6.35
C LEU A 67 4.95 -7.35 -7.61
N GLY A 68 6.14 -7.04 -8.12
CA GLY A 68 6.32 -6.33 -9.38
C GLY A 68 5.71 -7.10 -10.57
N LYS A 69 5.91 -8.42 -10.61
CA LYS A 69 5.30 -9.28 -11.64
C LYS A 69 3.77 -9.26 -11.54
N PHE A 70 3.20 -9.27 -10.35
CA PHE A 70 1.75 -9.15 -10.14
C PHE A 70 1.22 -7.81 -10.67
N TYR A 71 1.83 -6.68 -10.31
CA TYR A 71 1.41 -5.38 -10.84
C TYR A 71 1.68 -5.21 -12.34
N SER A 72 2.72 -5.84 -12.88
CA SER A 72 2.96 -5.89 -14.34
C SER A 72 1.81 -6.57 -15.08
N MET A 73 1.34 -7.70 -14.57
CA MET A 73 0.16 -8.37 -15.12
C MET A 73 -1.07 -7.45 -15.13
N LEU A 74 -1.33 -6.76 -14.02
CA LEU A 74 -2.47 -5.84 -13.91
C LEU A 74 -2.33 -4.63 -14.84
N ALA A 75 -1.15 -4.01 -14.90
CA ALA A 75 -0.87 -2.87 -15.78
C ALA A 75 -0.95 -3.23 -17.27
N ASN A 76 -0.75 -4.49 -17.61
CA ASN A 76 -0.93 -5.04 -18.96
C ASN A 76 -2.33 -5.59 -19.23
N GLY A 77 -3.35 -5.12 -18.51
CA GLY A 77 -4.74 -5.50 -18.78
C GLY A 77 -5.11 -6.91 -18.35
N GLY A 78 -4.36 -7.50 -17.42
CA GLY A 78 -4.61 -8.83 -16.87
C GLY A 78 -3.82 -9.96 -17.52
N GLU A 79 -2.81 -9.63 -18.35
CA GLU A 79 -2.00 -10.60 -19.06
C GLU A 79 -0.51 -10.50 -18.68
N ILE A 80 0.16 -11.65 -18.59
CA ILE A 80 1.61 -11.77 -18.42
C ILE A 80 2.12 -13.11 -18.99
N ASP A 81 3.28 -13.11 -19.61
CA ASP A 81 3.93 -14.29 -20.19
C ASP A 81 3.00 -15.05 -21.17
N GLY A 82 2.18 -14.32 -21.97
CA GLY A 82 1.22 -14.88 -22.91
C GLY A 82 0.01 -15.58 -22.26
N ARG A 83 -0.23 -15.36 -20.98
CA ARG A 83 -1.39 -15.91 -20.26
C ARG A 83 -2.28 -14.78 -19.74
N THR A 84 -3.57 -14.89 -20.04
CA THR A 84 -4.59 -13.99 -19.50
C THR A 84 -5.11 -14.52 -18.18
N PHE A 85 -4.96 -13.77 -17.12
CA PHE A 85 -5.46 -14.08 -15.77
C PHE A 85 -6.76 -13.35 -15.47
N PHE A 86 -6.91 -12.13 -15.97
CA PHE A 86 -8.12 -11.31 -15.82
C PHE A 86 -8.53 -10.71 -17.14
N SER A 87 -9.83 -10.58 -17.37
CA SER A 87 -10.33 -9.85 -18.54
C SER A 87 -10.09 -8.34 -18.38
N GLY A 88 -9.99 -7.60 -19.51
CA GLY A 88 -9.90 -6.15 -19.46
C GLY A 88 -11.03 -5.49 -18.67
N LYS A 89 -12.26 -6.01 -18.78
CA LYS A 89 -13.42 -5.55 -17.98
C LYS A 89 -13.22 -5.77 -16.48
N THR A 90 -12.60 -6.88 -16.10
CA THR A 90 -12.27 -7.14 -14.68
C THR A 90 -11.25 -6.14 -14.18
N ILE A 91 -10.19 -5.86 -14.95
CA ILE A 91 -9.18 -4.86 -14.60
C ILE A 91 -9.81 -3.47 -14.48
N GLU A 92 -10.63 -3.06 -15.45
CA GLU A 92 -11.36 -1.80 -15.41
C GLU A 92 -12.20 -1.67 -14.14
N TRP A 93 -12.99 -2.70 -13.80
CA TRP A 93 -13.77 -2.72 -12.57
C TRP A 93 -12.89 -2.63 -11.31
N MET A 94 -11.81 -3.41 -11.25
CA MET A 94 -10.88 -3.43 -10.11
C MET A 94 -10.19 -2.08 -9.89
N THR A 95 -9.96 -1.30 -10.96
CA THR A 95 -9.19 -0.04 -10.90
C THR A 95 -10.06 1.21 -10.96
N THR A 96 -11.37 1.06 -11.20
CA THR A 96 -12.32 2.18 -11.17
C THR A 96 -12.47 2.73 -9.76
N THR A 97 -12.33 4.05 -9.59
CA THR A 97 -12.48 4.70 -8.28
C THR A 97 -13.91 4.57 -7.77
N LEU A 98 -14.07 3.99 -6.60
CA LEU A 98 -15.35 3.81 -5.91
C LEU A 98 -15.58 4.86 -4.81
N THR A 99 -14.49 5.27 -4.13
CA THR A 99 -14.54 6.28 -3.08
C THR A 99 -13.40 7.27 -3.27
N ASP A 100 -13.65 8.56 -3.01
CA ASP A 100 -12.64 9.63 -3.04
C ASP A 100 -13.07 10.73 -2.06
N GLY A 101 -12.29 10.94 -1.02
CA GLY A 101 -12.59 11.93 0.00
C GLY A 101 -11.78 11.79 1.28
N MET A 102 -12.20 12.50 2.32
CA MET A 102 -11.55 12.46 3.63
C MET A 102 -11.80 11.13 4.33
N ASP A 103 -10.76 10.37 4.55
CA ASP A 103 -10.82 9.10 5.27
C ASP A 103 -10.94 9.34 6.79
N ARG A 104 -11.94 8.69 7.39
CA ARG A 104 -12.23 8.86 8.84
C ARG A 104 -11.28 8.11 9.74
N VAL A 105 -10.55 7.12 9.21
CA VAL A 105 -9.55 6.32 9.94
C VAL A 105 -8.17 6.97 9.80
N PHE A 106 -7.73 7.23 8.56
CA PHE A 106 -6.41 7.80 8.29
C PHE A 106 -6.33 9.31 8.52
N GLN A 107 -7.46 10.02 8.54
CA GLN A 107 -7.55 11.48 8.69
C GLN A 107 -6.82 12.26 7.58
N ILE A 108 -6.81 11.70 6.39
CA ILE A 108 -6.26 12.29 5.15
C ILE A 108 -7.20 12.00 3.98
N PRO A 109 -7.11 12.74 2.86
CA PRO A 109 -7.77 12.34 1.62
C PRO A 109 -7.24 10.98 1.14
N THR A 110 -8.16 10.07 0.83
CA THR A 110 -7.87 8.77 0.20
C THR A 110 -8.83 8.52 -0.94
N ALA A 111 -8.42 7.72 -1.90
CA ALA A 111 -9.30 7.18 -2.92
C ALA A 111 -9.08 5.67 -3.04
N PHE A 112 -10.16 4.92 -3.17
CA PHE A 112 -10.10 3.46 -3.29
C PHE A 112 -10.95 2.97 -4.46
N SER A 113 -10.48 1.91 -5.07
CA SER A 113 -11.20 1.06 -6.02
C SER A 113 -11.50 -0.31 -5.38
N ALA A 114 -11.98 -1.25 -6.16
CA ALA A 114 -12.22 -2.62 -5.69
C ALA A 114 -10.90 -3.39 -5.52
N GLY A 115 -10.17 -3.13 -4.43
CA GLY A 115 -8.93 -3.82 -4.07
C GLY A 115 -7.65 -3.00 -4.16
N PHE A 116 -7.71 -1.76 -4.67
CA PHE A 116 -6.55 -0.89 -4.75
C PHE A 116 -6.82 0.49 -4.15
N MET A 117 -5.74 1.13 -3.73
CA MET A 117 -5.72 2.55 -3.45
C MET A 117 -5.35 3.31 -4.73
N LYS A 118 -5.89 4.51 -4.86
CA LYS A 118 -5.59 5.47 -5.93
C LYS A 118 -5.17 6.81 -5.32
N ASP A 119 -4.57 7.66 -6.12
CA ASP A 119 -4.30 9.03 -5.67
C ASP A 119 -5.61 9.80 -5.56
N ALA A 120 -5.93 10.29 -4.36
CA ALA A 120 -7.11 11.11 -4.14
C ALA A 120 -6.96 12.46 -4.86
N ARG A 121 -8.08 13.02 -5.37
CA ARG A 121 -8.08 14.31 -6.09
C ARG A 121 -7.45 15.44 -5.27
N ASN A 122 -7.67 15.44 -3.97
CA ASN A 122 -7.18 16.45 -3.04
C ASN A 122 -5.92 16.01 -2.28
N ALA A 123 -5.21 14.98 -2.77
CA ALA A 123 -3.93 14.59 -2.20
C ALA A 123 -2.87 15.67 -2.41
N LYS A 124 -2.06 15.92 -1.39
CA LYS A 124 -0.95 16.89 -1.48
C LYS A 124 0.14 16.44 -2.46
N ARG A 125 0.30 15.15 -2.65
CA ARG A 125 1.28 14.53 -3.55
C ARG A 125 0.69 13.23 -4.10
N ARG A 126 0.96 12.95 -5.36
CA ARG A 126 0.71 11.64 -5.93
C ARG A 126 1.76 10.65 -5.42
N ILE A 127 1.32 9.43 -5.14
CA ILE A 127 2.18 8.37 -4.64
C ILE A 127 2.37 7.23 -5.64
N PHE A 128 1.53 7.16 -6.68
CA PHE A 128 1.57 6.13 -7.71
C PHE A 128 2.08 6.66 -9.06
N GLY A 129 2.95 7.67 -9.04
CA GLY A 129 3.49 8.29 -10.25
C GLY A 129 2.64 9.43 -10.78
N THR A 130 2.83 9.78 -12.07
CA THR A 130 2.18 10.95 -12.67
C THR A 130 0.82 10.65 -13.31
N SER A 131 0.56 9.39 -13.66
CA SER A 131 -0.68 8.98 -14.33
C SER A 131 -1.89 9.03 -13.40
N PRO A 132 -3.02 9.65 -13.82
CA PRO A 132 -4.26 9.68 -13.04
C PRO A 132 -4.95 8.31 -12.94
N ILE A 133 -4.59 7.36 -13.81
CA ILE A 133 -5.17 6.03 -13.80
C ILE A 133 -4.33 4.99 -13.03
N ALA A 134 -3.14 5.36 -12.57
CA ALA A 134 -2.31 4.49 -11.74
C ALA A 134 -3.05 4.02 -10.49
N PHE A 135 -2.74 2.81 -10.05
CA PHE A 135 -3.40 2.13 -8.93
C PHE A 135 -2.41 1.22 -8.21
N GLY A 136 -2.53 1.14 -6.91
CA GLY A 136 -1.60 0.32 -6.13
C GLY A 136 -2.02 0.22 -4.67
N HIS A 137 -1.08 -0.10 -3.80
CA HIS A 137 -1.30 -0.01 -2.37
C HIS A 137 0.02 0.21 -1.62
N PRO A 138 0.10 1.19 -0.72
CA PRO A 138 1.20 1.31 0.22
C PRO A 138 1.01 0.34 1.37
N GLY A 139 2.12 -0.14 1.93
CA GLY A 139 2.12 -0.91 3.17
C GLY A 139 2.62 -0.06 4.35
N ALA A 140 2.01 -0.27 5.52
CA ALA A 140 2.48 0.38 6.74
C ALA A 140 3.97 0.11 6.95
N GLY A 141 4.72 1.15 7.26
CA GLY A 141 6.17 1.07 7.45
C GLY A 141 7.01 1.30 6.20
N GLY A 142 6.40 1.41 5.00
CA GLY A 142 7.08 1.89 3.80
C GLY A 142 7.12 0.95 2.60
N SER A 143 6.53 -0.25 2.63
CA SER A 143 6.35 -1.03 1.41
C SER A 143 5.44 -0.28 0.45
N HIS A 144 5.73 -0.37 -0.85
CA HIS A 144 5.02 0.39 -1.86
C HIS A 144 5.01 -0.37 -3.19
N ALA A 145 3.82 -0.59 -3.75
CA ALA A 145 3.70 -1.22 -5.06
C ALA A 145 2.51 -0.66 -5.83
N PHE A 146 2.66 -0.54 -7.15
CA PHE A 146 1.62 -0.03 -8.03
C PHE A 146 1.82 -0.47 -9.48
N GLY A 147 0.74 -0.36 -10.25
CA GLY A 147 0.73 -0.46 -11.70
C GLY A 147 0.24 0.84 -12.33
N ASP A 148 0.84 1.21 -13.43
CA ASP A 148 0.47 2.32 -14.30
C ASP A 148 0.30 1.81 -15.72
N SER A 149 -0.95 1.63 -16.12
CA SER A 149 -1.29 1.08 -17.45
C SER A 149 -1.01 2.07 -18.58
N GLU A 150 -1.01 3.37 -18.30
CA GLU A 150 -0.75 4.42 -19.28
C GLU A 150 0.72 4.43 -19.69
N ASN A 151 1.62 4.40 -18.70
CA ASN A 151 3.07 4.45 -18.91
C ASN A 151 3.72 3.05 -18.95
N LYS A 152 2.93 1.98 -18.84
CA LYS A 152 3.41 0.58 -18.85
C LYS A 152 4.42 0.28 -17.74
N ILE A 153 4.20 0.87 -16.57
CA ILE A 153 5.06 0.69 -15.40
C ILE A 153 4.41 -0.25 -14.40
N ALA A 154 5.24 -1.12 -13.83
CA ALA A 154 4.94 -1.83 -12.59
C ALA A 154 6.07 -1.59 -11.61
N PHE A 155 5.73 -1.12 -10.43
CA PHE A 155 6.67 -0.78 -9.37
C PHE A 155 6.42 -1.62 -8.13
N ALA A 156 7.49 -2.09 -7.50
CA ALA A 156 7.40 -2.74 -6.20
C ALA A 156 8.65 -2.47 -5.35
N TYR A 157 8.43 -1.92 -4.20
CA TYR A 157 9.43 -1.69 -3.17
C TYR A 157 9.00 -2.36 -1.87
N VAL A 158 9.82 -3.27 -1.35
CA VAL A 158 9.58 -3.93 -0.07
C VAL A 158 10.78 -3.73 0.85
N MET A 159 10.52 -3.61 2.13
CA MET A 159 11.54 -3.39 3.14
C MET A 159 11.32 -4.32 4.35
N ASN A 160 12.34 -4.55 5.14
CA ASN A 160 12.26 -5.27 6.40
C ASN A 160 12.53 -4.39 7.63
N GLN A 161 13.07 -3.19 7.44
CA GLN A 161 13.15 -2.15 8.47
C GLN A 161 12.01 -1.17 8.24
N MET A 162 10.98 -1.20 9.10
CA MET A 162 9.86 -0.29 9.01
C MET A 162 10.24 1.13 9.40
N GLU A 163 9.53 2.08 8.80
CA GLU A 163 9.46 3.47 9.24
C GLU A 163 8.07 3.75 9.81
N GLN A 164 7.96 4.78 10.63
CA GLN A 164 6.66 5.19 11.16
C GLN A 164 5.94 6.02 10.09
N SER A 165 5.28 5.32 9.16
CA SER A 165 4.56 5.93 8.04
C SER A 165 3.32 5.12 7.67
N LEU A 166 2.21 5.81 7.36
CA LEU A 166 1.00 5.23 6.80
C LEU A 166 1.05 5.16 5.27
N LEU A 167 1.66 6.15 4.66
CA LEU A 167 1.86 6.27 3.23
C LEU A 167 3.30 5.89 2.87
N PRO A 168 3.62 5.76 1.58
CA PRO A 168 4.99 5.54 1.15
C PRO A 168 5.94 6.58 1.74
N ASN A 169 7.11 6.13 2.15
CA ASN A 169 8.14 7.03 2.66
C ASN A 169 8.95 7.66 1.53
N GLU A 170 9.77 8.65 1.87
CA GLU A 170 10.61 9.36 0.89
C GLU A 170 11.59 8.44 0.14
N LYS A 171 11.96 7.29 0.70
CA LYS A 171 12.86 6.34 0.01
C LYS A 171 12.21 5.77 -1.23
N SER A 172 10.96 5.26 -1.11
CA SER A 172 10.24 4.73 -2.26
C SER A 172 9.76 5.83 -3.20
N LEU A 173 9.32 6.98 -2.67
CA LEU A 173 8.83 8.09 -3.49
C LEU A 173 9.92 8.70 -4.36
N ARG A 174 11.16 8.87 -3.85
CA ARG A 174 12.29 9.34 -4.66
C ARG A 174 12.64 8.38 -5.79
N ILE A 175 12.47 7.08 -5.61
CA ILE A 175 12.67 6.11 -6.69
C ILE A 175 11.55 6.26 -7.73
N VAL A 176 10.30 6.43 -7.29
CA VAL A 176 9.18 6.68 -8.19
C VAL A 176 9.40 7.95 -9.00
N ASP A 177 9.74 9.08 -8.36
CA ASP A 177 10.03 10.34 -9.04
C ASP A 177 11.12 10.14 -10.09
N ALA A 178 12.26 9.53 -9.73
CA ALA A 178 13.35 9.27 -10.66
C ALA A 178 12.98 8.39 -11.88
N ILE A 179 12.03 7.46 -11.71
CA ILE A 179 11.50 6.67 -12.83
C ILE A 179 10.71 7.56 -13.77
N TYR A 180 9.84 8.41 -13.25
CA TYR A 180 9.01 9.27 -14.08
C TYR A 180 9.75 10.47 -14.68
N ASP A 181 10.89 10.87 -14.12
CA ASP A 181 11.74 11.92 -14.68
C ASP A 181 12.49 11.51 -15.94
N ILE A 182 12.58 10.21 -16.24
CA ILE A 182 13.27 9.66 -17.42
C ILE A 182 12.33 9.16 -18.52
N LEU A 183 11.02 9.26 -18.32
CA LEU A 183 9.99 8.92 -19.32
C LEU A 183 9.65 10.12 -20.21
#